data_8103bf7b3ed2d5caa2f84ffe3a2842de
#
_entry.id   8103bf7b3ed2d5caa2f84ffe3a2842de
#
_cell.length_a   1.000
_cell.length_b   1.000
_cell.length_c   1.000
_cell.angle_alpha   90.00
_cell.angle_beta   90.00
_cell.angle_gamma   90.00
#
_symmetry.space_group_name_H-M   'P 1'
#
loop_
_entity.id
_entity.type
_entity.pdbx_description
1 polymer ?
#
loop_
_entity_poly.entity_id
_entity_poly.type
_entity_poly.pdbx_seq_one_letter_code
_entity_poly.pdbx_strand_id
1 'polypeptide(L)'
;FWNNKPVAFVAYGSVGGARAVEQLRLVAVELQMAPIRQAVHINSPWNLVDDKGALKPGVLDSYTDPAGKMFEQLSWWGNALNAARK
;
A
#
# COMPACT_ATOMS: atom_id res chain seq x y z
N PHE A 1 2.41 -6.85 19.79
CA PHE A 1 2.40 -7.77 18.65
C PHE A 1 2.73 -7.06 17.33
N TRP A 2 2.11 -5.89 17.10
CA TRP A 2 2.35 -5.08 15.91
C TRP A 2 3.50 -4.08 16.10
N ASN A 3 3.99 -3.94 17.32
CA ASN A 3 4.97 -2.92 17.69
C ASN A 3 6.24 -2.99 16.85
N ASN A 4 6.69 -1.85 16.38
CA ASN A 4 7.99 -1.71 15.69
C ASN A 4 8.06 -2.51 14.39
N LYS A 5 6.91 -2.74 13.75
CA LYS A 5 6.83 -3.38 12.44
C LYS A 5 6.40 -2.36 11.39
N PRO A 6 6.93 -2.43 10.18
CA PRO A 6 6.51 -1.53 9.11
C PRO A 6 5.19 -2.00 8.52
N VAL A 7 4.45 -1.07 7.94
CA VAL A 7 3.21 -1.37 7.21
C VAL A 7 3.14 -0.51 5.95
N ALA A 8 2.69 -1.12 4.87
CA ALA A 8 2.42 -0.45 3.62
C ALA A 8 0.96 -0.70 3.23
N PHE A 9 0.44 0.15 2.34
CA PHE A 9 -0.96 0.09 1.95
C PHE A 9 -1.12 -0.02 0.45
N VAL A 10 -2.01 -0.91 0.03
CA VAL A 10 -2.54 -0.97 -1.32
C VAL A 10 -4.03 -0.74 -1.19
N ALA A 11 -4.54 0.31 -1.82
CA ALA A 11 -5.92 0.71 -1.66
C ALA A 11 -6.55 1.03 -3.01
N TYR A 12 -7.86 0.95 -3.08
CA TYR A 12 -8.60 1.26 -4.30
C TYR A 12 -9.90 2.00 -3.96
N GLY A 13 -10.43 2.68 -4.96
CA GLY A 13 -11.65 3.46 -4.81
C GLY A 13 -11.69 4.62 -5.80
N SER A 14 -12.67 5.50 -5.70
CA SER A 14 -12.81 6.63 -6.62
C SER A 14 -11.62 7.60 -6.54
N VAL A 15 -11.00 7.71 -5.36
CA VAL A 15 -9.78 8.51 -5.15
C VAL A 15 -8.62 7.62 -4.69
N GLY A 16 -8.60 6.36 -5.18
CA GLY A 16 -7.53 5.41 -4.85
C GLY A 16 -7.52 4.97 -3.40
N GLY A 17 -8.61 5.13 -2.66
CA GLY A 17 -8.66 4.78 -1.24
C GLY A 17 -7.84 5.71 -0.35
N ALA A 18 -7.49 6.91 -0.83
CA ALA A 18 -6.59 7.81 -0.12
C ALA A 18 -7.10 8.17 1.28
N ARG A 19 -8.41 8.40 1.42
CA ARG A 19 -8.98 8.75 2.73
C ARG A 19 -8.90 7.60 3.72
N ALA A 20 -9.15 6.38 3.24
CA ALA A 20 -9.02 5.18 4.07
C ALA A 20 -7.58 5.00 4.54
N VAL A 21 -6.61 5.19 3.64
CA VAL A 21 -5.19 5.09 3.97
C VAL A 21 -4.79 6.14 5.00
N GLU A 22 -5.28 7.39 4.86
CA GLU A 22 -5.00 8.43 5.85
C GLU A 22 -5.44 8.01 7.25
N GLN A 23 -6.65 7.46 7.37
CA GLN A 23 -7.17 7.00 8.66
C GLN A 23 -6.39 5.80 9.19
N LEU A 24 -6.07 4.84 8.30
CA LEU A 24 -5.31 3.66 8.69
C LEU A 24 -3.89 4.01 9.14
N ARG A 25 -3.28 5.05 8.56
CA ARG A 25 -1.97 5.52 9.00
C ARG A 25 -2.00 5.98 10.46
N LEU A 26 -3.07 6.68 10.86
CA LEU A 26 -3.23 7.12 12.25
C LEU A 26 -3.41 5.91 13.19
N VAL A 27 -4.17 4.91 12.76
CA VAL A 27 -4.34 3.67 13.54
C VAL A 27 -3.01 2.94 13.67
N ALA A 28 -2.24 2.86 12.58
CA ALA A 28 -0.94 2.18 12.60
C ALA A 28 0.03 2.84 13.59
N VAL A 29 0.06 4.17 13.61
CA VAL A 29 0.90 4.92 14.55
C VAL A 29 0.51 4.60 16.00
N GLU A 30 -0.78 4.54 16.29
CA GLU A 30 -1.26 4.20 17.64
C GLU A 30 -0.87 2.78 18.04
N LEU A 31 -0.79 1.86 17.06
CA LEU A 31 -0.32 0.50 17.29
C LEU A 31 1.21 0.39 17.34
N GLN A 32 1.90 1.53 17.28
CA GLN A 32 3.37 1.60 17.26
C GLN A 32 4.00 0.94 16.04
N MET A 33 3.26 0.91 14.93
CA MET A 33 3.79 0.49 13.63
C MET A 33 4.39 1.68 12.90
N ALA A 34 5.26 1.41 11.94
CA ALA A 34 5.84 2.44 11.08
C ALA A 34 5.17 2.40 9.71
N PRO A 35 4.17 3.26 9.45
CA PRO A 35 3.57 3.34 8.12
C PRO A 35 4.55 4.00 7.17
N ILE A 36 4.91 3.29 6.11
CA ILE A 36 5.86 3.83 5.12
C ILE A 36 5.15 4.84 4.21
N ARG A 37 5.93 5.71 3.59
CA ARG A 37 5.36 6.76 2.74
C ARG A 37 4.76 6.21 1.45
N GLN A 38 5.45 5.29 0.81
CA GLN A 38 5.03 4.77 -0.49
C GLN A 38 3.79 3.89 -0.32
N ALA A 39 2.81 4.10 -1.19
CA ALA A 39 1.58 3.33 -1.21
C ALA A 39 1.13 3.16 -2.67
N VAL A 40 0.29 2.17 -2.91
CA VAL A 40 -0.31 1.99 -4.23
C VAL A 40 -1.80 2.33 -4.12
N HIS A 41 -2.23 3.31 -4.92
CA HIS A 41 -3.61 3.76 -4.97
C HIS A 41 -4.20 3.46 -6.34
N ILE A 42 -5.19 2.59 -6.38
CA ILE A 42 -5.86 2.21 -7.64
C ILE A 42 -7.14 3.02 -7.75
N ASN A 43 -7.12 4.00 -8.65
CA ASN A 43 -8.26 4.89 -8.87
C ASN A 43 -9.31 4.19 -9.74
N SER A 44 -10.57 4.37 -9.36
CA SER A 44 -11.71 3.92 -10.19
C SER A 44 -11.55 2.49 -10.70
N PRO A 45 -11.45 1.49 -9.82
CA PRO A 45 -11.15 0.11 -10.24
C PRO A 45 -12.20 -0.47 -11.18
N TRP A 46 -13.43 0.07 -11.18
CA TRP A 46 -14.48 -0.36 -12.12
C TRP A 46 -14.11 -0.09 -13.58
N ASN A 47 -13.18 0.83 -13.85
CA ASN A 47 -12.71 1.08 -15.21
C ASN A 47 -11.65 0.07 -15.68
N LEU A 48 -11.20 -0.79 -14.78
CA LEU A 48 -10.15 -1.77 -15.09
C LEU A 48 -10.71 -3.12 -15.51
N VAL A 49 -12.02 -3.31 -15.39
CA VAL A 49 -12.67 -4.58 -15.70
C VAL A 49 -13.60 -4.42 -16.88
N ASP A 50 -13.81 -5.54 -17.62
CA ASP A 50 -14.75 -5.58 -18.72
C ASP A 50 -16.17 -5.90 -18.24
N ASP A 51 -17.12 -6.04 -19.16
CA ASP A 51 -18.52 -6.34 -18.84
C ASP A 51 -18.71 -7.65 -18.08
N LYS A 52 -17.74 -8.54 -18.15
CA LYS A 52 -17.76 -9.85 -17.47
C LYS A 52 -17.05 -9.84 -16.14
N GLY A 53 -16.51 -8.68 -15.72
CA GLY A 53 -15.78 -8.57 -14.48
C GLY A 53 -14.32 -9.02 -14.55
N ALA A 54 -13.81 -9.31 -15.75
CA ALA A 54 -12.40 -9.68 -15.93
C ALA A 54 -11.54 -8.44 -16.14
N LEU A 55 -10.30 -8.49 -15.67
CA LEU A 55 -9.35 -7.39 -15.87
C LEU A 55 -9.06 -7.19 -17.35
N LYS A 56 -9.07 -5.94 -17.80
CA LYS A 56 -8.64 -5.60 -19.16
C LYS A 56 -7.14 -5.79 -19.30
N PRO A 57 -6.64 -6.17 -20.50
CA PRO A 57 -5.20 -6.35 -20.69
C PRO A 57 -4.42 -5.06 -20.42
N GLY A 58 -3.31 -5.16 -19.70
CA GLY A 58 -2.37 -4.07 -19.48
C GLY A 58 -2.82 -2.97 -18.54
N VAL A 59 -4.02 -3.08 -17.91
CA VAL A 59 -4.56 -2.00 -17.07
C VAL A 59 -3.79 -1.80 -15.77
N LEU A 60 -3.04 -2.81 -15.31
CA LEU A 60 -2.26 -2.72 -14.08
C LEU A 60 -0.80 -2.32 -14.33
N ASP A 61 -0.40 -2.14 -15.58
CA ASP A 61 1.00 -1.84 -15.91
C ASP A 61 1.47 -0.52 -15.29
N SER A 62 0.60 0.48 -15.21
CA SER A 62 0.94 1.77 -14.61
C SER A 62 1.20 1.69 -13.10
N TYR A 63 0.81 0.60 -12.45
CA TYR A 63 1.02 0.42 -11.01
C TYR A 63 2.28 -0.37 -10.68
N THR A 64 2.99 -0.89 -11.69
CA THR A 64 4.20 -1.69 -11.48
C THR A 64 5.30 -0.87 -10.82
N ASP A 65 5.58 0.35 -11.30
CA ASP A 65 6.59 1.21 -10.71
C ASP A 65 6.22 1.66 -9.28
N PRO A 66 5.00 2.17 -9.02
CA PRO A 66 4.62 2.49 -7.64
C PRO A 66 4.70 1.29 -6.70
N ALA A 67 4.29 0.11 -7.15
CA ALA A 67 4.38 -1.11 -6.34
C ALA A 67 5.83 -1.47 -6.04
N GLY A 68 6.70 -1.39 -7.04
CA GLY A 68 8.14 -1.65 -6.86
C GLY A 68 8.75 -0.70 -5.83
N LYS A 69 8.46 0.59 -5.92
CA LYS A 69 8.95 1.58 -4.96
C LYS A 69 8.42 1.30 -3.55
N MET A 70 7.15 0.91 -3.44
CA MET A 70 6.56 0.55 -2.15
C MET A 70 7.29 -0.64 -1.54
N PHE A 71 7.53 -1.70 -2.31
CA PHE A 71 8.22 -2.89 -1.81
C PHE A 71 9.67 -2.60 -1.44
N GLU A 72 10.37 -1.75 -2.20
CA GLU A 72 11.72 -1.33 -1.85
C GLU A 72 11.75 -0.61 -0.50
N GLN A 73 10.85 0.33 -0.30
CA GLN A 73 10.76 1.07 0.94
C GLN A 73 10.34 0.18 2.10
N LEU A 74 9.37 -0.70 1.87
CA LEU A 74 8.92 -1.65 2.89
C LEU A 74 10.06 -2.59 3.32
N SER A 75 10.86 -3.07 2.37
CA SER A 75 12.01 -3.92 2.66
C SER A 75 13.07 -3.18 3.47
N TRP A 76 13.34 -1.93 3.11
CA TRP A 76 14.32 -1.11 3.85
C TRP A 76 13.89 -0.95 5.31
N TRP A 77 12.64 -0.55 5.52
CA TRP A 77 12.10 -0.39 6.87
C TRP A 77 11.99 -1.72 7.61
N GLY A 78 11.59 -2.77 6.89
CA GLY A 78 11.49 -4.11 7.45
C GLY A 78 12.82 -4.61 7.99
N ASN A 79 13.88 -4.44 7.22
CA ASN A 79 15.22 -4.84 7.64
C ASN A 79 15.70 -4.00 8.82
N ALA A 80 15.50 -2.69 8.76
CA ALA A 80 15.95 -1.78 9.81
C ALA A 80 15.24 -2.07 11.13
N LEU A 81 13.92 -2.21 11.11
CA LEU A 81 13.15 -2.45 12.32
C LEU A 81 13.35 -3.88 12.85
N ASN A 82 13.56 -4.85 11.98
CA ASN A 82 13.87 -6.21 12.41
C ASN A 82 15.18 -6.24 13.19
N ALA A 83 16.19 -5.54 12.70
CA ALA A 83 17.45 -5.41 13.41
C ALA A 83 17.26 -4.69 14.76
N ALA A 84 16.46 -3.64 14.77
CA ALA A 84 16.20 -2.86 15.99
C ALA A 84 15.44 -3.65 17.06
N ARG A 85 14.58 -4.58 16.65
CA ARG A 85 13.81 -5.41 17.59
C ARG A 85 14.66 -6.50 18.26
N LYS A 86 15.79 -6.82 17.69
CA LYS A 86 16.70 -7.82 18.27
C LYS A 86 17.57 -7.18 19.33
#